data_15de359307efac84815f2d408379a236
#
_entry.id   15de359307efac84815f2d408379a236
#
_cell.length_a   1.000
_cell.length_b   1.000
_cell.length_c   1.000
_cell.angle_alpha   90.00
_cell.angle_beta   90.00
_cell.angle_gamma   90.00
#
_symmetry.space_group_name_H-M   'P 1'
#
loop_
_entity.id
_entity.type
_entity.pdbx_description
1 polymer ?
#
loop_
_entity_poly.entity_id
_entity_poly.type
_entity_poly.pdbx_seq_one_letter_code
_entity_poly.pdbx_strand_id
1 'polypeptide(L)'
;AEIRGHRRTYIGSLPGKIITNLKKTGTANPLFLLDEIDKLGQDFRGDPASALLEVLDPEQNAKFQDHYLELDFDLSDVMFVCTANSLNLPQALLDRMEIIRLEGYTEDEKVEIAQRHLLAEQIEAHGLKEGEFVLEEAALRDLIRYYTREAGVRTLEREIARLARKSLRKILEGEATSVTITPENLGDFVGVRKFRHGVSEEDHQVGAVTGLAWTEVGGELLTIESVTVPGKGQIKSTGKLGEVMSESIQAAFSFVKARSPAYGIKPSIFQRKDIHIHLPEGAVPKDGPSAGIGMVTSIVSTLTAIPVRKDVAMTGEVTLRGRVLPIGGLKEKLLAALRGGITTVLIPAE
;
A
#
# COMPACT_ATOMS: atom_id res chain seq x y z
N ALA A 1 21.14 -22.03 6.53
CA ALA A 1 22.34 -22.03 7.39
C ALA A 1 22.15 -21.12 8.61
N GLU A 2 21.63 -19.90 8.47
CA GLU A 2 21.52 -18.96 9.62
C GLU A 2 20.58 -19.44 10.72
N ILE A 3 19.48 -20.12 10.38
CA ILE A 3 18.50 -20.61 11.37
C ILE A 3 19.05 -21.84 12.11
N ARG A 4 19.52 -22.83 11.35
CA ARG A 4 19.96 -24.15 11.87
C ARG A 4 21.48 -24.30 12.06
N GLY A 5 22.29 -23.29 11.76
CA GLY A 5 23.75 -23.37 11.79
C GLY A 5 24.34 -24.15 10.62
N HIS A 6 25.65 -24.36 10.68
CA HIS A 6 26.44 -25.08 9.69
C HIS A 6 26.93 -26.42 10.27
N ARG A 7 27.03 -27.45 9.44
CA ARG A 7 27.65 -28.71 9.88
C ARG A 7 29.11 -28.48 10.28
N ARG A 8 29.56 -29.11 11.37
CA ARG A 8 30.94 -28.97 11.93
C ARG A 8 32.05 -29.30 10.96
N THR A 9 31.74 -30.00 9.89
CA THR A 9 32.74 -30.39 8.85
C THR A 9 33.25 -29.23 8.03
N TYR A 10 32.61 -28.06 8.09
CA TYR A 10 33.04 -26.87 7.33
C TYR A 10 33.90 -25.95 8.19
N ILE A 11 34.98 -25.42 7.60
CA ILE A 11 35.83 -24.41 8.23
C ILE A 11 34.99 -23.13 8.44
N GLY A 12 34.97 -22.60 9.68
CA GLY A 12 34.14 -21.45 10.03
C GLY A 12 32.69 -21.76 10.36
N SER A 13 32.35 -23.06 10.59
CA SER A 13 31.01 -23.45 11.02
C SER A 13 30.64 -22.84 12.37
N LEU A 14 29.40 -22.37 12.49
CA LEU A 14 28.85 -21.75 13.69
C LEU A 14 27.43 -22.31 13.95
N PRO A 15 26.99 -22.31 15.23
CA PRO A 15 25.59 -22.58 15.57
C PRO A 15 24.64 -21.59 14.91
N GLY A 16 23.40 -21.99 14.73
CA GLY A 16 22.34 -21.14 14.21
C GLY A 16 22.01 -19.97 15.12
N LYS A 17 21.38 -18.96 14.53
CA LYS A 17 20.96 -17.74 15.27
C LYS A 17 19.95 -18.02 16.38
N ILE A 18 19.10 -19.04 16.21
CA ILE A 18 18.12 -19.42 17.25
C ILE A 18 18.88 -19.80 18.53
N ILE A 19 19.74 -20.81 18.45
CA ILE A 19 20.50 -21.30 19.61
C ILE A 19 21.45 -20.23 20.16
N THR A 20 22.13 -19.49 19.27
CA THR A 20 23.08 -18.45 19.69
C THR A 20 22.38 -17.35 20.49
N ASN A 21 21.17 -16.92 20.09
CA ASN A 21 20.44 -15.88 20.78
C ASN A 21 19.80 -16.41 22.08
N LEU A 22 19.27 -17.62 22.10
CA LEU A 22 18.80 -18.27 23.34
C LEU A 22 19.93 -18.35 24.39
N LYS A 23 21.14 -18.73 23.97
CA LYS A 23 22.30 -18.72 24.86
C LYS A 23 22.61 -17.33 25.43
N LYS A 24 22.44 -16.27 24.64
CA LYS A 24 22.68 -14.88 25.09
C LYS A 24 21.64 -14.41 26.09
N THR A 25 20.37 -14.79 25.93
CA THR A 25 19.29 -14.41 26.86
C THR A 25 19.39 -15.11 28.18
N GLY A 26 19.96 -16.33 28.23
CA GLY A 26 20.10 -17.13 29.45
C GLY A 26 18.79 -17.68 30.00
N THR A 27 17.69 -17.62 29.23
CA THR A 27 16.37 -18.14 29.60
C THR A 27 15.89 -19.16 28.56
N ALA A 28 15.09 -20.13 29.00
CA ALA A 28 14.53 -21.15 28.10
C ALA A 28 13.22 -20.68 27.42
N ASN A 29 12.57 -19.63 27.92
CA ASN A 29 11.27 -19.12 27.50
C ASN A 29 11.27 -17.64 27.09
N PRO A 30 12.21 -17.16 26.28
CA PRO A 30 12.21 -15.77 25.84
C PRO A 30 11.11 -15.50 24.81
N LEU A 31 10.79 -14.22 24.62
CA LEU A 31 10.15 -13.74 23.42
C LEU A 31 11.21 -13.64 22.31
N PHE A 32 11.00 -14.33 21.20
CA PHE A 32 11.92 -14.34 20.06
C PHE A 32 11.28 -13.63 18.87
N LEU A 33 11.85 -12.47 18.47
CA LEU A 33 11.38 -11.71 17.33
C LEU A 33 12.10 -12.14 16.04
N LEU A 34 11.32 -12.51 15.03
CA LEU A 34 11.77 -12.78 13.67
C LEU A 34 11.26 -11.66 12.77
N ASP A 35 12.13 -10.72 12.45
CA ASP A 35 11.76 -9.53 11.69
C ASP A 35 11.83 -9.77 10.17
N GLU A 36 10.84 -9.26 9.42
CA GLU A 36 10.77 -9.29 7.96
C GLU A 36 10.88 -10.72 7.35
N ILE A 37 10.11 -11.67 7.86
CA ILE A 37 10.17 -13.08 7.38
C ILE A 37 9.76 -13.25 5.91
N ASP A 38 9.04 -12.31 5.34
CA ASP A 38 8.65 -12.28 3.91
C ASP A 38 9.85 -12.02 2.98
N LYS A 39 10.97 -11.53 3.52
CA LYS A 39 12.22 -11.31 2.77
C LYS A 39 13.17 -12.51 2.77
N LEU A 40 12.76 -13.63 3.36
CA LEU A 40 13.52 -14.87 3.31
C LEU A 40 13.55 -15.41 1.88
N GLY A 41 14.62 -15.10 1.16
CA GLY A 41 14.83 -15.57 -0.22
C GLY A 41 15.06 -17.07 -0.27
N GLN A 42 14.60 -17.71 -1.35
CA GLN A 42 15.06 -19.05 -1.72
C GLN A 42 16.50 -18.92 -2.24
N ASP A 43 17.45 -19.36 -1.44
CA ASP A 43 18.85 -19.42 -1.86
C ASP A 43 19.19 -20.86 -2.28
N PHE A 44 20.08 -21.02 -3.26
CA PHE A 44 20.59 -22.33 -3.74
C PHE A 44 21.19 -23.22 -2.62
N ARG A 45 21.36 -22.69 -1.43
CA ARG A 45 21.99 -23.34 -0.26
C ARG A 45 21.01 -23.83 0.80
N GLY A 46 19.72 -23.78 0.57
CA GLY A 46 18.70 -24.27 1.49
C GLY A 46 17.39 -23.48 1.44
N ASP A 47 16.33 -24.07 1.94
CA ASP A 47 15.02 -23.46 2.07
C ASP A 47 14.84 -22.92 3.52
N PRO A 48 14.95 -21.60 3.72
CA PRO A 48 14.76 -21.02 5.04
C PRO A 48 13.31 -21.17 5.55
N ALA A 49 12.32 -21.26 4.64
CA ALA A 49 10.93 -21.45 5.03
C ALA A 49 10.72 -22.83 5.69
N SER A 50 11.33 -23.89 5.14
CA SER A 50 11.32 -25.22 5.78
C SER A 50 12.01 -25.23 7.14
N ALA A 51 13.07 -24.44 7.32
CA ALA A 51 13.73 -24.33 8.61
C ALA A 51 12.85 -23.59 9.65
N LEU A 52 12.10 -22.56 9.21
CA LEU A 52 11.14 -21.88 10.08
C LEU A 52 9.94 -22.77 10.43
N LEU A 53 9.50 -23.64 9.54
CA LEU A 53 8.43 -24.58 9.86
C LEU A 53 8.78 -25.45 11.07
N GLU A 54 10.00 -25.95 11.15
CA GLU A 54 10.42 -26.75 12.32
C GLU A 54 10.53 -25.92 13.60
N VAL A 55 10.84 -24.64 13.49
CA VAL A 55 10.92 -23.73 14.65
C VAL A 55 9.53 -23.33 15.15
N LEU A 56 8.60 -23.06 14.23
CA LEU A 56 7.27 -22.53 14.54
C LEU A 56 6.20 -23.61 14.74
N ASP A 57 6.46 -24.84 14.29
CA ASP A 57 5.51 -25.94 14.40
C ASP A 57 5.55 -26.56 15.80
N PRO A 58 4.49 -26.48 16.60
CA PRO A 58 4.45 -27.08 17.95
C PRO A 58 4.70 -28.59 17.98
N GLU A 59 4.43 -29.30 16.88
CA GLU A 59 4.66 -30.75 16.79
C GLU A 59 6.14 -31.08 16.59
N GLN A 60 6.94 -30.13 16.08
CA GLN A 60 8.34 -30.36 15.70
C GLN A 60 9.31 -29.57 16.58
N ASN A 61 8.92 -28.43 17.14
CA ASN A 61 9.82 -27.48 17.82
C ASN A 61 10.42 -28.03 19.12
N ALA A 62 9.78 -29.00 19.77
CA ALA A 62 10.32 -29.68 20.95
C ALA A 62 11.58 -30.53 20.63
N LYS A 63 11.84 -30.82 19.36
CA LYS A 63 13.01 -31.58 18.88
C LYS A 63 13.77 -30.83 17.80
N PHE A 64 13.84 -29.50 17.94
CA PHE A 64 14.61 -28.68 17.01
C PHE A 64 16.08 -29.08 17.00
N GLN A 65 16.65 -29.33 15.83
CA GLN A 65 18.03 -29.74 15.70
C GLN A 65 18.87 -28.68 14.98
N ASP A 66 19.85 -28.14 15.71
CA ASP A 66 20.88 -27.30 15.11
C ASP A 66 21.96 -28.17 14.49
N HIS A 67 22.35 -27.91 13.24
CA HIS A 67 23.32 -28.71 12.48
C HIS A 67 24.74 -28.64 13.03
N TYR A 68 25.07 -27.59 13.81
CA TYR A 68 26.37 -27.47 14.45
C TYR A 68 26.43 -28.26 15.77
N LEU A 69 25.36 -28.18 16.56
CA LEU A 69 25.30 -28.87 17.85
C LEU A 69 25.01 -30.38 17.68
N GLU A 70 24.21 -30.75 16.68
CA GLU A 70 23.72 -32.10 16.43
C GLU A 70 23.01 -32.72 17.66
N LEU A 71 22.35 -31.86 18.44
CA LEU A 71 21.56 -32.20 19.62
C LEU A 71 20.17 -31.64 19.47
N ASP A 72 19.18 -32.38 19.95
CA ASP A 72 17.81 -31.88 20.02
C ASP A 72 17.72 -30.79 21.09
N PHE A 73 17.03 -29.71 20.76
CA PHE A 73 16.75 -28.58 21.64
C PHE A 73 15.25 -28.32 21.68
N ASP A 74 14.70 -28.20 22.87
CA ASP A 74 13.28 -27.92 23.06
C ASP A 74 13.00 -26.43 22.98
N LEU A 75 12.20 -26.04 21.97
CA LEU A 75 11.75 -24.65 21.73
C LEU A 75 10.29 -24.45 22.11
N SER A 76 9.62 -25.43 22.75
CA SER A 76 8.18 -25.36 23.03
C SER A 76 7.79 -24.24 23.99
N ASP A 77 8.70 -23.80 24.87
CA ASP A 77 8.50 -22.70 25.80
C ASP A 77 8.86 -21.32 25.22
N VAL A 78 9.37 -21.27 23.98
CA VAL A 78 9.76 -20.02 23.33
C VAL A 78 8.54 -19.40 22.61
N MET A 79 8.23 -18.15 22.94
CA MET A 79 7.22 -17.39 22.21
C MET A 79 7.84 -16.72 20.99
N PHE A 80 7.41 -17.11 19.79
CA PHE A 80 7.86 -16.49 18.55
C PHE A 80 6.88 -15.41 18.09
N VAL A 81 7.41 -14.23 17.76
CA VAL A 81 6.70 -13.15 17.09
C VAL A 81 7.37 -12.88 15.75
N CYS A 82 6.59 -12.90 14.69
CA CYS A 82 7.10 -12.65 13.33
C CYS A 82 6.54 -11.34 12.80
N THR A 83 7.35 -10.57 12.07
CA THR A 83 6.87 -9.44 11.29
C THR A 83 7.00 -9.74 9.81
N ALA A 84 6.07 -9.21 9.00
CA ALA A 84 6.10 -9.29 7.55
C ALA A 84 5.43 -8.06 6.94
N ASN A 85 5.91 -7.62 5.78
CA ASN A 85 5.28 -6.54 5.02
C ASN A 85 4.26 -7.09 4.02
N SER A 86 4.36 -8.36 3.67
CA SER A 86 3.44 -9.05 2.76
C SER A 86 3.12 -10.45 3.26
N LEU A 87 1.97 -10.98 2.84
CA LEU A 87 1.61 -12.37 3.10
C LEU A 87 2.08 -13.32 1.98
N ASN A 88 3.06 -12.91 1.19
CA ASN A 88 3.68 -13.77 0.18
C ASN A 88 4.65 -14.78 0.83
N LEU A 89 4.08 -15.63 1.67
CA LEU A 89 4.75 -16.69 2.41
C LEU A 89 4.15 -18.05 2.02
N PRO A 90 4.90 -19.16 2.16
CA PRO A 90 4.34 -20.48 1.98
C PRO A 90 3.12 -20.72 2.88
N GLN A 91 2.05 -21.28 2.31
CA GLN A 91 0.80 -21.54 3.03
C GLN A 91 1.03 -22.33 4.32
N ALA A 92 1.93 -23.29 4.29
CA ALA A 92 2.28 -24.09 5.46
C ALA A 92 2.83 -23.28 6.65
N LEU A 93 3.49 -22.12 6.40
CA LEU A 93 3.91 -21.20 7.45
C LEU A 93 2.71 -20.38 7.97
N LEU A 94 1.88 -19.87 7.07
CA LEU A 94 0.70 -19.08 7.43
C LEU A 94 -0.28 -19.87 8.30
N ASP A 95 -0.45 -21.16 8.02
CA ASP A 95 -1.32 -22.06 8.78
C ASP A 95 -0.88 -22.29 10.24
N ARG A 96 0.38 -21.96 10.56
CA ARG A 96 0.97 -22.11 11.91
C ARG A 96 1.10 -20.81 12.67
N MET A 97 0.64 -19.71 12.09
CA MET A 97 0.74 -18.37 12.68
C MET A 97 -0.64 -17.75 12.88
N GLU A 98 -0.82 -17.08 14.00
CA GLU A 98 -1.91 -16.13 14.16
C GLU A 98 -1.56 -14.84 13.46
N ILE A 99 -2.36 -14.46 12.46
CA ILE A 99 -2.08 -13.29 11.62
C ILE A 99 -2.82 -12.08 12.18
N ILE A 100 -2.06 -11.14 12.74
CA ILE A 100 -2.56 -9.85 13.20
C ILE A 100 -2.19 -8.79 12.16
N ARG A 101 -3.18 -8.25 11.46
CA ARG A 101 -2.96 -7.20 10.47
C ARG A 101 -2.93 -5.84 11.14
N LEU A 102 -1.83 -5.11 10.95
CA LEU A 102 -1.71 -3.71 11.32
C LEU A 102 -1.95 -2.86 10.07
N GLU A 103 -3.03 -2.10 10.10
CA GLU A 103 -3.39 -1.21 8.99
C GLU A 103 -2.53 0.06 9.01
N GLY A 104 -2.48 0.76 7.86
CA GLY A 104 -1.81 2.04 7.77
C GLY A 104 -2.50 3.13 8.59
N TYR A 105 -1.74 4.13 8.99
CA TYR A 105 -2.26 5.28 9.74
C TYR A 105 -3.09 6.21 8.86
N THR A 106 -4.17 6.73 9.44
CA THR A 106 -4.94 7.85 8.86
C THR A 106 -4.14 9.14 8.90
N GLU A 107 -4.60 10.17 8.20
CA GLU A 107 -3.96 11.50 8.26
C GLU A 107 -3.94 12.06 9.68
N ASP A 108 -5.06 11.95 10.42
CA ASP A 108 -5.16 12.47 11.78
C ASP A 108 -4.24 11.70 12.75
N GLU A 109 -4.17 10.36 12.62
CA GLU A 109 -3.21 9.56 13.39
C GLU A 109 -1.76 9.95 13.08
N LYS A 110 -1.42 10.23 11.81
CA LYS A 110 -0.08 10.70 11.43
C LYS A 110 0.24 12.07 12.02
N VAL A 111 -0.75 12.98 12.05
CA VAL A 111 -0.60 14.29 12.71
C VAL A 111 -0.31 14.11 14.19
N GLU A 112 -1.11 13.30 14.89
CA GLU A 112 -0.91 13.00 16.32
C GLU A 112 0.46 12.37 16.60
N ILE A 113 0.87 11.38 15.80
CA ILE A 113 2.19 10.75 15.92
C ILE A 113 3.31 11.79 15.72
N ALA A 114 3.17 12.64 14.69
CA ALA A 114 4.17 13.65 14.40
C ALA A 114 4.28 14.68 15.53
N GLN A 115 3.17 15.17 16.06
CA GLN A 115 3.16 16.16 17.13
C GLN A 115 3.65 15.61 18.46
N ARG A 116 3.27 14.36 18.81
CA ARG A 116 3.64 13.77 20.11
C ARG A 116 5.03 13.17 20.16
N HIS A 117 5.55 12.69 19.03
CA HIS A 117 6.79 11.92 18.99
C HIS A 117 7.81 12.50 18.00
N LEU A 118 7.48 12.55 16.69
CA LEU A 118 8.49 12.83 15.68
C LEU A 118 9.08 14.23 15.79
N LEU A 119 8.30 15.24 16.10
CA LEU A 119 8.79 16.62 16.22
C LEU A 119 9.76 16.74 17.40
N ALA A 120 9.43 16.20 18.57
CA ALA A 120 10.29 16.24 19.74
C ALA A 120 11.62 15.52 19.47
N GLU A 121 11.57 14.31 18.90
CA GLU A 121 12.76 13.54 18.52
C GLU A 121 13.66 14.30 17.52
N GLN A 122 13.07 14.93 16.50
CA GLN A 122 13.85 15.65 15.49
C GLN A 122 14.41 16.97 16.02
N ILE A 123 13.74 17.67 16.92
CA ILE A 123 14.25 18.86 17.60
C ILE A 123 15.49 18.48 18.44
N GLU A 124 15.38 17.44 19.25
CA GLU A 124 16.48 16.95 20.09
C GLU A 124 17.66 16.44 19.24
N ALA A 125 17.40 15.59 18.25
CA ALA A 125 18.42 14.99 17.38
C ALA A 125 19.23 16.04 16.59
N HIS A 126 18.66 17.20 16.29
CA HIS A 126 19.31 18.28 15.58
C HIS A 126 19.83 19.40 16.50
N GLY A 127 19.67 19.28 17.81
CA GLY A 127 20.14 20.25 18.80
C GLY A 127 19.46 21.61 18.72
N LEU A 128 18.22 21.65 18.22
CA LEU A 128 17.37 22.83 18.19
C LEU A 128 16.84 23.12 19.60
N LYS A 129 16.76 24.40 19.99
CA LYS A 129 16.17 24.82 21.27
C LYS A 129 14.66 24.97 21.13
N GLU A 130 14.00 24.99 22.28
CA GLU A 130 12.56 25.25 22.35
C GLU A 130 12.21 26.60 21.68
N GLY A 131 11.27 26.59 20.77
CA GLY A 131 10.82 27.76 20.01
C GLY A 131 11.67 28.14 18.79
N GLU A 132 12.84 27.53 18.57
CA GLU A 132 13.66 27.77 17.38
C GLU A 132 13.06 27.16 16.10
N PHE A 133 12.31 26.06 16.24
CA PHE A 133 11.63 25.38 15.13
C PHE A 133 10.18 25.11 15.50
N VAL A 134 9.26 25.61 14.70
CA VAL A 134 7.82 25.39 14.84
C VAL A 134 7.25 24.91 13.51
N LEU A 135 6.55 23.80 13.52
CA LEU A 135 5.79 23.29 12.37
C LEU A 135 4.30 23.41 12.67
N GLU A 136 3.62 24.31 11.98
CA GLU A 136 2.17 24.48 12.13
C GLU A 136 1.42 23.22 11.69
N GLU A 137 0.31 22.91 12.35
CA GLU A 137 -0.51 21.74 12.01
C GLU A 137 -0.98 21.78 10.55
N ALA A 138 -1.35 22.94 10.05
CA ALA A 138 -1.77 23.10 8.65
C ALA A 138 -0.62 22.73 7.67
N ALA A 139 0.61 23.16 7.98
CA ALA A 139 1.79 22.80 7.18
C ALA A 139 2.14 21.30 7.32
N LEU A 140 1.97 20.73 8.51
CA LEU A 140 2.14 19.29 8.73
C LEU A 140 1.12 18.47 7.91
N ARG A 141 -0.13 18.88 7.86
CA ARG A 141 -1.15 18.24 7.00
C ARG A 141 -0.79 18.35 5.52
N ASP A 142 -0.31 19.51 5.07
CA ASP A 142 0.17 19.70 3.71
C ASP A 142 1.41 18.83 3.41
N LEU A 143 2.32 18.69 4.37
CA LEU A 143 3.47 17.79 4.26
C LEU A 143 3.02 16.34 4.07
N ILE A 144 2.06 15.87 4.85
CA ILE A 144 1.49 14.52 4.74
C ILE A 144 0.82 14.33 3.38
N ARG A 145 0.00 15.27 2.93
CA ARG A 145 -0.82 15.18 1.72
C ARG A 145 -0.02 15.24 0.43
N TYR A 146 0.95 16.16 0.36
CA TYR A 146 1.60 16.52 -0.89
C TYR A 146 3.03 16.02 -1.02
N TYR A 147 3.64 15.56 0.09
CA TYR A 147 5.06 15.16 0.06
C TYR A 147 5.32 13.74 0.54
N THR A 148 4.33 13.09 1.18
CA THR A 148 4.45 11.69 1.62
C THR A 148 3.36 10.80 0.99
N ARG A 149 3.74 9.54 0.72
CA ARG A 149 2.82 8.50 0.22
C ARG A 149 3.27 7.17 0.83
N GLU A 150 2.76 6.89 2.00
CA GLU A 150 3.15 5.71 2.79
C GLU A 150 2.05 5.31 3.78
N ALA A 151 1.99 4.03 4.13
CA ALA A 151 1.08 3.52 5.17
C ALA A 151 1.54 3.95 6.58
N GLY A 152 2.84 3.95 6.82
CA GLY A 152 3.49 4.37 8.08
C GLY A 152 3.82 5.86 8.14
N VAL A 153 4.90 6.19 8.86
CA VAL A 153 5.37 7.56 9.12
C VAL A 153 6.87 7.77 8.84
N ARG A 154 7.57 6.78 8.26
CA ARG A 154 9.03 6.87 8.01
C ARG A 154 9.43 7.99 7.04
N THR A 155 8.64 8.19 5.98
CA THR A 155 8.90 9.27 5.02
C THR A 155 8.55 10.62 5.65
N LEU A 156 7.46 10.68 6.43
CA LEU A 156 7.07 11.86 7.19
C LEU A 156 8.17 12.27 8.16
N GLU A 157 8.72 11.34 8.92
CA GLU A 157 9.86 11.57 9.80
C GLU A 157 11.06 12.15 9.05
N ARG A 158 11.44 11.58 7.90
CA ARG A 158 12.53 12.08 7.06
C ARG A 158 12.29 13.50 6.55
N GLU A 159 11.06 13.82 6.16
CA GLU A 159 10.74 15.18 5.71
C GLU A 159 10.72 16.16 6.89
N ILE A 160 10.24 15.78 8.09
CA ILE A 160 10.35 16.61 9.31
C ILE A 160 11.82 16.83 9.67
N ALA A 161 12.65 15.79 9.64
CA ALA A 161 14.10 15.91 9.84
C ALA A 161 14.74 16.86 8.81
N ARG A 162 14.26 16.84 7.57
CA ARG A 162 14.74 17.77 6.53
C ARG A 162 14.34 19.21 6.83
N LEU A 163 13.12 19.45 7.32
CA LEU A 163 12.66 20.77 7.75
C LEU A 163 13.51 21.27 8.92
N ALA A 164 13.72 20.43 9.95
CA ALA A 164 14.54 20.76 11.12
C ALA A 164 15.98 21.14 10.72
N ARG A 165 16.64 20.36 9.86
CA ARG A 165 18.01 20.66 9.37
C ARG A 165 18.09 21.98 8.61
N LYS A 166 17.13 22.27 7.73
CA LYS A 166 17.13 23.52 6.97
C LYS A 166 16.83 24.74 7.86
N SER A 167 15.98 24.55 8.86
CA SER A 167 15.69 25.58 9.86
C SER A 167 16.92 25.89 10.72
N LEU A 168 17.58 24.84 11.22
CA LEU A 168 18.84 24.96 11.97
C LEU A 168 19.92 25.69 11.15
N ARG A 169 20.04 25.35 9.87
CA ARG A 169 21.01 26.00 8.98
C ARG A 169 20.76 27.51 8.91
N LYS A 170 19.51 27.95 8.70
CA LYS A 170 19.15 29.38 8.67
C LYS A 170 19.46 30.10 9.98
N ILE A 171 19.27 29.44 11.12
CA ILE A 171 19.60 29.98 12.43
C ILE A 171 21.10 30.13 12.61
N LEU A 172 21.88 29.12 12.23
CA LEU A 172 23.36 29.16 12.34
C LEU A 172 24.02 30.15 11.38
N GLU A 173 23.43 30.36 10.20
CA GLU A 173 23.88 31.37 9.23
C GLU A 173 23.46 32.81 9.65
N GLY A 174 22.68 32.95 10.72
CA GLY A 174 22.20 34.24 11.25
C GLY A 174 21.08 34.87 10.44
N GLU A 175 20.44 34.11 9.54
CA GLU A 175 19.31 34.59 8.75
C GLU A 175 18.02 34.72 9.57
N ALA A 176 17.88 33.92 10.64
CA ALA A 176 16.73 33.92 11.52
C ALA A 176 17.11 33.50 12.94
N THR A 177 16.35 33.92 13.94
CA THR A 177 16.49 33.45 15.34
C THR A 177 15.55 32.28 15.63
N SER A 178 14.47 32.15 14.87
CA SER A 178 13.52 31.05 14.89
C SER A 178 12.89 30.89 13.51
N VAL A 179 12.41 29.69 13.22
CA VAL A 179 11.76 29.35 11.93
C VAL A 179 10.42 28.71 12.20
N THR A 180 9.37 29.34 11.71
CA THR A 180 8.00 28.78 11.69
C THR A 180 7.68 28.30 10.27
N ILE A 181 7.34 27.03 10.14
CA ILE A 181 6.89 26.45 8.89
C ILE A 181 5.38 26.54 8.79
N THR A 182 4.92 27.26 7.78
CA THR A 182 3.50 27.45 7.43
C THR A 182 3.20 26.80 6.07
N PRO A 183 1.93 26.62 5.67
CA PRO A 183 1.58 26.12 4.33
C PRO A 183 2.19 26.95 3.19
N GLU A 184 2.31 28.25 3.37
CA GLU A 184 2.80 29.21 2.36
C GLU A 184 4.30 29.05 2.09
N ASN A 185 5.10 28.83 3.16
CA ASN A 185 6.56 28.73 3.05
C ASN A 185 7.08 27.27 2.98
N LEU A 186 6.20 26.29 3.16
CA LEU A 186 6.60 24.88 3.15
C LEU A 186 7.37 24.50 1.88
N GLY A 187 6.95 25.01 0.72
CA GLY A 187 7.58 24.78 -0.56
C GLY A 187 9.06 25.19 -0.62
N ASP A 188 9.48 26.24 0.11
CA ASP A 188 10.85 26.71 0.15
C ASP A 188 11.80 25.69 0.82
N PHE A 189 11.25 24.93 1.74
CA PHE A 189 11.98 23.91 2.49
C PHE A 189 12.00 22.54 1.82
N VAL A 190 10.86 22.07 1.29
CA VAL A 190 10.72 20.70 0.75
C VAL A 190 10.67 20.66 -0.78
N GLY A 191 10.51 21.81 -1.45
CA GLY A 191 10.42 21.94 -2.90
C GLY A 191 9.00 21.82 -3.42
N VAL A 192 8.85 21.51 -4.70
CA VAL A 192 7.56 21.37 -5.35
C VAL A 192 6.78 20.17 -4.79
N ARG A 193 5.45 20.29 -4.79
CA ARG A 193 4.56 19.20 -4.39
C ARG A 193 4.82 17.95 -5.23
N LYS A 194 5.05 16.82 -4.55
CA LYS A 194 5.35 15.53 -5.19
C LYS A 194 4.07 14.80 -5.63
N PHE A 195 3.00 15.00 -4.88
CA PHE A 195 1.74 14.31 -5.09
C PHE A 195 0.60 15.32 -5.26
N ARG A 196 -0.38 14.98 -6.08
CA ARG A 196 -1.65 15.71 -6.15
C ARG A 196 -2.58 15.18 -5.08
N HIS A 197 -3.30 16.06 -4.44
CA HIS A 197 -4.31 15.72 -3.44
C HIS A 197 -5.61 16.40 -3.81
N GLY A 198 -6.69 15.64 -3.73
CA GLY A 198 -8.02 16.11 -4.09
C GLY A 198 -8.50 15.63 -5.45
N VAL A 199 -9.81 15.70 -5.65
CA VAL A 199 -10.43 15.49 -6.96
C VAL A 199 -9.95 16.61 -7.87
N SER A 200 -9.59 16.27 -9.09
CA SER A 200 -9.31 17.27 -10.13
C SER A 200 -10.36 18.39 -10.11
N GLU A 201 -9.93 19.64 -10.25
CA GLU A 201 -10.81 20.80 -10.35
C GLU A 201 -11.69 20.79 -11.62
N GLU A 202 -11.65 19.69 -12.37
CA GLU A 202 -12.38 19.49 -13.60
C GLU A 202 -13.88 19.27 -13.35
N ASP A 203 -14.69 19.71 -14.30
CA ASP A 203 -16.13 19.52 -14.30
C ASP A 203 -16.53 18.04 -14.45
N HIS A 204 -17.82 17.75 -14.33
CA HIS A 204 -18.37 16.41 -14.62
C HIS A 204 -18.07 16.01 -16.05
N GLN A 205 -17.40 14.88 -16.23
CA GLN A 205 -16.92 14.45 -17.55
C GLN A 205 -17.61 13.19 -18.05
N VAL A 206 -17.81 13.12 -19.37
CA VAL A 206 -18.28 11.92 -20.03
C VAL A 206 -17.14 10.92 -20.16
N GLY A 207 -17.38 9.70 -19.71
CA GLY A 207 -16.41 8.61 -19.81
C GLY A 207 -15.31 8.64 -18.76
N ALA A 208 -15.21 9.64 -17.90
CA ALA A 208 -14.25 9.71 -16.82
C ALA A 208 -14.89 9.33 -15.48
N VAL A 209 -14.30 8.36 -14.78
CA VAL A 209 -14.80 7.80 -13.53
C VAL A 209 -13.67 7.69 -12.52
N THR A 210 -13.96 8.02 -11.26
CA THR A 210 -13.03 7.78 -10.15
C THR A 210 -13.29 6.41 -9.55
N GLY A 211 -12.34 5.51 -9.73
CA GLY A 211 -12.26 4.24 -9.00
C GLY A 211 -11.41 4.36 -7.75
N LEU A 212 -11.36 3.30 -6.96
CA LEU A 212 -10.54 3.19 -5.76
C LEU A 212 -9.64 1.97 -5.85
N ALA A 213 -8.34 2.18 -5.70
CA ALA A 213 -7.32 1.16 -5.67
C ALA A 213 -6.74 1.01 -4.26
N TRP A 214 -6.27 -0.18 -3.96
CA TRP A 214 -5.45 -0.47 -2.79
C TRP A 214 -4.03 -0.80 -3.25
N THR A 215 -3.04 -0.27 -2.55
CA THR A 215 -1.62 -0.52 -2.76
C THR A 215 -0.93 -0.81 -1.42
N GLU A 216 0.27 -1.34 -1.45
CA GLU A 216 1.08 -1.58 -0.23
C GLU A 216 1.32 -0.29 0.59
N VAL A 217 1.21 0.87 -0.04
CA VAL A 217 1.39 2.18 0.61
C VAL A 217 0.06 2.83 1.04
N GLY A 218 -1.06 2.13 0.84
CA GLY A 218 -2.40 2.58 1.22
C GLY A 218 -3.38 2.66 0.05
N GLY A 219 -4.52 3.30 0.28
CA GLY A 219 -5.54 3.51 -0.76
C GLY A 219 -5.20 4.68 -1.67
N GLU A 220 -5.65 4.59 -2.93
CA GLU A 220 -5.45 5.61 -3.97
C GLU A 220 -6.70 5.81 -4.81
N LEU A 221 -6.85 7.03 -5.34
CA LEU A 221 -7.83 7.31 -6.38
C LEU A 221 -7.30 6.79 -7.71
N LEU A 222 -8.16 6.11 -8.45
CA LEU A 222 -7.85 5.56 -9.76
C LEU A 222 -8.73 6.22 -10.81
N THR A 223 -8.18 7.03 -11.67
CA THR A 223 -8.92 7.59 -12.81
C THR A 223 -9.10 6.51 -13.88
N ILE A 224 -10.30 6.35 -14.36
CA ILE A 224 -10.68 5.45 -15.46
C ILE A 224 -11.32 6.31 -16.54
N GLU A 225 -10.71 6.34 -17.70
CA GLU A 225 -11.17 7.12 -18.85
C GLU A 225 -11.59 6.19 -19.97
N SER A 226 -12.69 6.47 -20.63
CA SER A 226 -13.06 5.77 -21.85
C SER A 226 -13.51 6.71 -22.95
N VAL A 227 -13.18 6.35 -24.18
CA VAL A 227 -13.59 7.06 -25.37
C VAL A 227 -14.06 6.08 -26.44
N THR A 228 -14.92 6.55 -27.35
CA THR A 228 -15.27 5.78 -28.55
C THR A 228 -14.50 6.28 -29.75
N VAL A 229 -14.01 5.34 -30.55
CA VAL A 229 -13.39 5.63 -31.87
C VAL A 229 -14.10 4.83 -32.97
N PRO A 230 -14.07 5.24 -34.23
CA PRO A 230 -14.58 4.42 -35.35
C PRO A 230 -13.92 3.04 -35.32
N GLY A 231 -14.74 1.97 -35.46
CA GLY A 231 -14.19 0.61 -35.34
C GLY A 231 -15.23 -0.47 -35.61
N LYS A 232 -14.99 -1.68 -35.16
CA LYS A 232 -15.79 -2.88 -35.36
C LYS A 232 -16.31 -3.52 -34.07
N GLY A 233 -16.38 -2.75 -32.99
CA GLY A 233 -16.88 -3.20 -31.68
C GLY A 233 -15.83 -3.92 -30.83
N GLN A 234 -14.58 -3.55 -30.96
CA GLN A 234 -13.50 -4.05 -30.11
C GLN A 234 -13.31 -3.15 -28.89
N ILE A 235 -12.76 -3.74 -27.84
CA ILE A 235 -12.26 -2.97 -26.69
C ILE A 235 -10.74 -2.98 -26.68
N LYS A 236 -10.17 -1.80 -26.47
CA LYS A 236 -8.72 -1.61 -26.29
C LYS A 236 -8.47 -1.05 -24.90
N SER A 237 -7.39 -1.46 -24.29
CA SER A 237 -7.01 -0.97 -22.95
C SER A 237 -5.55 -0.54 -22.93
N THR A 238 -5.26 0.53 -22.19
CA THR A 238 -3.91 1.05 -21.94
C THR A 238 -3.77 1.52 -20.50
N GLY A 239 -2.54 1.58 -19.96
CA GLY A 239 -2.26 2.05 -18.61
C GLY A 239 -1.39 1.11 -17.78
N LYS A 240 -0.59 0.24 -18.43
CA LYS A 240 0.28 -0.75 -17.76
C LYS A 240 -0.52 -1.67 -16.82
N LEU A 241 -1.51 -2.33 -17.41
CA LEU A 241 -2.49 -3.16 -16.71
C LEU A 241 -1.97 -4.59 -16.56
N GLY A 242 -2.21 -5.19 -15.40
CA GLY A 242 -2.00 -6.61 -15.16
C GLY A 242 -3.09 -7.48 -15.81
N GLU A 243 -2.92 -8.79 -15.71
CA GLU A 243 -3.82 -9.77 -16.35
C GLU A 243 -5.23 -9.69 -15.78
N VAL A 244 -5.37 -9.66 -14.44
CA VAL A 244 -6.67 -9.60 -13.75
C VAL A 244 -7.44 -8.33 -14.11
N MET A 245 -6.77 -7.19 -14.19
CA MET A 245 -7.37 -5.93 -14.61
C MET A 245 -7.85 -5.99 -16.06
N SER A 246 -7.05 -6.61 -16.94
CA SER A 246 -7.39 -6.78 -18.36
C SER A 246 -8.62 -7.68 -18.54
N GLU A 247 -8.72 -8.76 -17.78
CA GLU A 247 -9.90 -9.62 -17.75
C GLU A 247 -11.13 -8.88 -17.20
N SER A 248 -10.97 -8.07 -16.16
CA SER A 248 -12.05 -7.25 -15.60
C SER A 248 -12.62 -6.27 -16.63
N ILE A 249 -11.77 -5.66 -17.47
CA ILE A 249 -12.20 -4.81 -18.58
C ILE A 249 -13.03 -5.60 -19.60
N GLN A 250 -12.61 -6.82 -19.95
CA GLN A 250 -13.36 -7.67 -20.88
C GLN A 250 -14.72 -8.07 -20.31
N ALA A 251 -14.78 -8.42 -19.02
CA ALA A 251 -16.02 -8.75 -18.33
C ALA A 251 -16.99 -7.55 -18.29
N ALA A 252 -16.48 -6.37 -17.93
CA ALA A 252 -17.26 -5.13 -17.90
C ALA A 252 -17.82 -4.79 -19.29
N PHE A 253 -17.01 -4.89 -20.34
CA PHE A 253 -17.44 -4.64 -21.70
C PHE A 253 -18.50 -5.64 -22.17
N SER A 254 -18.31 -6.92 -21.90
CA SER A 254 -19.26 -7.98 -22.24
C SER A 254 -20.60 -7.77 -21.53
N PHE A 255 -20.58 -7.40 -20.25
CA PHE A 255 -21.77 -7.08 -19.47
C PHE A 255 -22.53 -5.88 -20.08
N VAL A 256 -21.85 -4.77 -20.36
CA VAL A 256 -22.47 -3.58 -20.94
C VAL A 256 -23.05 -3.90 -22.32
N LYS A 257 -22.33 -4.66 -23.15
CA LYS A 257 -22.81 -5.07 -24.47
C LYS A 257 -24.07 -5.94 -24.39
N ALA A 258 -24.10 -6.89 -23.46
CA ALA A 258 -25.27 -7.75 -23.25
C ALA A 258 -26.49 -6.97 -22.72
N ARG A 259 -26.27 -5.96 -21.89
CA ARG A 259 -27.32 -5.14 -21.26
C ARG A 259 -27.58 -3.80 -21.97
N SER A 260 -26.94 -3.55 -23.11
CA SER A 260 -27.00 -2.28 -23.82
C SER A 260 -28.43 -1.72 -24.04
N PRO A 261 -29.46 -2.52 -24.38
CA PRO A 261 -30.80 -1.97 -24.53
C PRO A 261 -31.39 -1.39 -23.23
N ALA A 262 -31.07 -2.00 -22.07
CA ALA A 262 -31.51 -1.50 -20.78
C ALA A 262 -30.91 -0.13 -20.41
N TYR A 263 -29.78 0.21 -20.98
CA TYR A 263 -29.13 1.53 -20.82
C TYR A 263 -29.49 2.51 -21.96
N GLY A 264 -30.45 2.17 -22.83
CA GLY A 264 -30.79 2.99 -23.98
C GLY A 264 -29.74 2.99 -25.11
N ILE A 265 -28.77 2.09 -25.06
CA ILE A 265 -27.68 1.98 -26.04
C ILE A 265 -28.11 1.04 -27.17
N LYS A 266 -28.11 1.56 -28.41
CA LYS A 266 -28.44 0.76 -29.59
C LYS A 266 -27.35 -0.28 -29.86
N PRO A 267 -27.66 -1.60 -29.94
CA PRO A 267 -26.67 -2.65 -30.17
C PRO A 267 -25.82 -2.45 -31.43
N SER A 268 -26.35 -1.76 -32.48
CA SER A 268 -25.61 -1.44 -33.71
C SER A 268 -24.38 -0.54 -33.47
N ILE A 269 -24.28 0.14 -32.33
CA ILE A 269 -23.12 0.99 -32.03
C ILE A 269 -21.84 0.14 -31.92
N PHE A 270 -21.96 -1.09 -31.38
CA PHE A 270 -20.85 -2.03 -31.27
C PHE A 270 -20.35 -2.63 -32.60
N GLN A 271 -21.03 -2.33 -33.74
CA GLN A 271 -20.57 -2.71 -35.06
C GLN A 271 -19.77 -1.60 -35.75
N ARG A 272 -19.83 -0.37 -35.22
CA ARG A 272 -19.29 0.83 -35.84
C ARG A 272 -18.28 1.59 -35.02
N LYS A 273 -18.18 1.27 -33.69
CA LYS A 273 -17.29 1.96 -32.77
C LYS A 273 -16.55 0.94 -31.90
N ASP A 274 -15.26 1.17 -31.76
CA ASP A 274 -14.43 0.56 -30.73
C ASP A 274 -14.45 1.42 -29.46
N ILE A 275 -14.23 0.81 -28.31
CA ILE A 275 -14.07 1.52 -27.03
C ILE A 275 -12.61 1.42 -26.64
N HIS A 276 -12.01 2.54 -26.27
CA HIS A 276 -10.68 2.58 -25.70
C HIS A 276 -10.79 3.01 -24.22
N ILE A 277 -10.36 2.14 -23.32
CA ILE A 277 -10.24 2.43 -21.90
C ILE A 277 -8.78 2.73 -21.59
N HIS A 278 -8.54 3.82 -20.87
CA HIS A 278 -7.24 4.23 -20.41
C HIS A 278 -7.27 4.45 -18.90
N LEU A 279 -6.26 3.89 -18.20
CA LEU A 279 -6.00 4.18 -16.81
C LEU A 279 -4.69 4.97 -16.73
N PRO A 280 -4.74 6.30 -16.53
CA PRO A 280 -3.57 7.17 -16.47
C PRO A 280 -2.53 6.73 -15.43
N GLU A 281 -1.37 7.42 -15.40
CA GLU A 281 -0.24 7.11 -14.53
C GLU A 281 0.42 5.75 -14.82
N GLY A 282 0.79 5.53 -16.08
CA GLY A 282 1.44 4.30 -16.57
C GLY A 282 2.79 3.95 -15.93
N ALA A 283 3.35 4.80 -15.06
CA ALA A 283 4.53 4.49 -14.28
C ALA A 283 4.26 3.45 -13.19
N VAL A 284 3.03 3.38 -12.68
CA VAL A 284 2.61 2.44 -11.61
C VAL A 284 1.82 1.28 -12.25
N PRO A 285 2.26 0.02 -12.10
CA PRO A 285 1.47 -1.14 -12.51
C PRO A 285 0.14 -1.19 -11.77
N LYS A 286 -0.93 -1.51 -12.50
CA LYS A 286 -2.27 -1.62 -11.94
C LYS A 286 -2.83 -3.00 -12.21
N ASP A 287 -3.26 -3.68 -11.16
CA ASP A 287 -3.90 -5.00 -11.28
C ASP A 287 -5.01 -5.19 -10.25
N GLY A 288 -5.87 -6.17 -10.50
CA GLY A 288 -6.97 -6.53 -9.64
C GLY A 288 -8.36 -6.23 -10.22
N PRO A 289 -9.41 -6.93 -9.73
CA PRO A 289 -10.76 -6.88 -10.32
C PRO A 289 -11.61 -5.72 -9.77
N SER A 290 -11.18 -5.04 -8.71
CA SER A 290 -12.02 -4.10 -7.94
C SER A 290 -12.40 -2.80 -8.67
N ALA A 291 -11.83 -2.54 -9.85
CA ALA A 291 -12.20 -1.42 -10.71
C ALA A 291 -13.37 -1.73 -11.66
N GLY A 292 -13.91 -2.94 -11.65
CA GLY A 292 -14.92 -3.42 -12.59
C GLY A 292 -16.15 -2.53 -12.70
N ILE A 293 -16.73 -2.09 -11.58
CA ILE A 293 -17.90 -1.19 -11.60
C ILE A 293 -17.55 0.19 -12.18
N GLY A 294 -16.35 0.71 -11.92
CA GLY A 294 -15.86 1.95 -12.53
C GLY A 294 -15.73 1.82 -14.06
N MET A 295 -15.26 0.67 -14.54
CA MET A 295 -15.15 0.39 -15.98
C MET A 295 -16.52 0.31 -16.65
N VAL A 296 -17.50 -0.39 -16.03
CA VAL A 296 -18.88 -0.44 -16.49
C VAL A 296 -19.46 0.97 -16.60
N THR A 297 -19.31 1.77 -15.55
CA THR A 297 -19.82 3.14 -15.49
C THR A 297 -19.18 4.03 -16.54
N SER A 298 -17.86 3.94 -16.71
CA SER A 298 -17.12 4.68 -17.73
C SER A 298 -17.60 4.34 -19.15
N ILE A 299 -17.74 3.05 -19.46
CA ILE A 299 -18.25 2.58 -20.78
C ILE A 299 -19.68 3.09 -21.03
N VAL A 300 -20.58 2.93 -20.05
CA VAL A 300 -21.98 3.39 -20.17
C VAL A 300 -22.03 4.90 -20.36
N SER A 301 -21.29 5.66 -19.57
CA SER A 301 -21.20 7.11 -19.68
C SER A 301 -20.76 7.54 -21.10
N THR A 302 -19.69 6.93 -21.61
CA THR A 302 -19.18 7.20 -22.96
C THR A 302 -20.18 6.90 -24.07
N LEU A 303 -20.92 5.78 -23.94
CA LEU A 303 -21.89 5.35 -24.95
C LEU A 303 -23.20 6.13 -24.90
N THR A 304 -23.57 6.66 -23.73
CA THR A 304 -24.79 7.46 -23.52
C THR A 304 -24.55 8.96 -23.58
N ALA A 305 -23.28 9.39 -23.56
CA ALA A 305 -22.87 10.78 -23.42
C ALA A 305 -23.39 11.46 -22.13
N ILE A 306 -23.65 10.66 -21.08
CA ILE A 306 -24.07 11.17 -19.76
C ILE A 306 -22.81 11.34 -18.91
N PRO A 307 -22.51 12.56 -18.42
CA PRO A 307 -21.33 12.78 -17.61
C PRO A 307 -21.43 12.11 -16.23
N VAL A 308 -20.29 11.68 -15.71
CA VAL A 308 -20.17 11.13 -14.35
C VAL A 308 -19.80 12.24 -13.37
N ARG A 309 -20.41 12.20 -12.19
CA ARG A 309 -20.11 13.15 -11.13
C ARG A 309 -18.67 12.97 -10.63
N LYS A 310 -17.90 14.05 -10.55
CA LYS A 310 -16.51 14.06 -10.08
C LYS A 310 -16.34 13.72 -8.60
N ASP A 311 -17.36 14.02 -7.80
CA ASP A 311 -17.38 13.79 -6.35
C ASP A 311 -17.86 12.38 -5.95
N VAL A 312 -18.05 11.49 -6.95
CA VAL A 312 -18.43 10.09 -6.74
C VAL A 312 -17.26 9.19 -7.10
N ALA A 313 -16.88 8.30 -6.21
CA ALA A 313 -15.97 7.21 -6.49
C ALA A 313 -16.66 5.86 -6.31
N MET A 314 -16.08 4.82 -6.87
CA MET A 314 -16.65 3.48 -6.78
C MET A 314 -15.60 2.38 -6.78
N THR A 315 -15.93 1.26 -6.15
CA THR A 315 -15.10 0.06 -6.14
C THR A 315 -15.98 -1.18 -6.08
N GLY A 316 -15.59 -2.23 -6.78
CA GLY A 316 -16.29 -3.50 -6.82
C GLY A 316 -15.94 -4.30 -8.07
N GLU A 317 -15.82 -5.60 -7.94
CA GLU A 317 -15.69 -6.53 -9.05
C GLU A 317 -17.05 -6.75 -9.71
N VAL A 318 -17.12 -6.72 -11.03
CA VAL A 318 -18.36 -6.91 -11.77
C VAL A 318 -18.36 -8.26 -12.48
N THR A 319 -19.40 -9.07 -12.24
CA THR A 319 -19.61 -10.32 -12.96
C THR A 319 -20.31 -10.11 -14.30
N LEU A 320 -20.23 -11.06 -15.21
CA LEU A 320 -20.98 -11.05 -16.49
C LEU A 320 -22.50 -10.92 -16.33
N ARG A 321 -23.03 -11.19 -15.14
CA ARG A 321 -24.46 -11.04 -14.81
C ARG A 321 -24.79 -9.70 -14.15
N GLY A 322 -23.77 -8.87 -13.86
CA GLY A 322 -23.92 -7.55 -13.26
C GLY A 322 -24.01 -7.56 -11.73
N ARG A 323 -23.61 -8.65 -11.06
CA ARG A 323 -23.42 -8.62 -9.61
C ARG A 323 -22.12 -7.89 -9.32
N VAL A 324 -22.12 -7.10 -8.26
CA VAL A 324 -20.93 -6.42 -7.75
C VAL A 324 -20.44 -7.18 -6.52
N LEU A 325 -19.27 -7.78 -6.64
CA LEU A 325 -18.69 -8.64 -5.60
C LEU A 325 -17.85 -7.83 -4.60
N PRO A 326 -17.72 -8.32 -3.36
CA PRO A 326 -16.87 -7.73 -2.32
C PRO A 326 -15.41 -7.60 -2.75
N ILE A 327 -14.72 -6.66 -2.14
CA ILE A 327 -13.33 -6.32 -2.45
C ILE A 327 -12.50 -6.18 -1.17
N GLY A 328 -11.18 -6.34 -1.29
CA GLY A 328 -10.24 -6.08 -0.21
C GLY A 328 -9.85 -4.61 -0.06
N GLY A 329 -9.30 -4.27 1.11
CA GLY A 329 -8.74 -2.94 1.39
C GLY A 329 -9.78 -1.81 1.41
N LEU A 330 -10.99 -2.09 1.90
CA LEU A 330 -12.09 -1.11 1.88
C LEU A 330 -11.75 0.12 2.73
N LYS A 331 -11.17 -0.05 3.91
CA LYS A 331 -10.80 1.05 4.80
C LYS A 331 -9.82 2.01 4.11
N GLU A 332 -8.74 1.49 3.54
CA GLU A 332 -7.74 2.29 2.84
C GLU A 332 -8.34 3.01 1.62
N LYS A 333 -9.23 2.35 0.89
CA LYS A 333 -9.96 2.94 -0.23
C LYS A 333 -10.86 4.08 0.19
N LEU A 334 -11.61 3.94 1.29
CA LEU A 334 -12.46 5.00 1.83
C LEU A 334 -11.63 6.18 2.34
N LEU A 335 -10.50 5.92 2.99
CA LEU A 335 -9.57 6.97 3.42
C LEU A 335 -8.96 7.72 2.22
N ALA A 336 -8.67 7.01 1.12
CA ALA A 336 -8.22 7.67 -0.11
C ALA A 336 -9.32 8.54 -0.72
N ALA A 337 -10.55 8.06 -0.74
CA ALA A 337 -11.70 8.83 -1.22
C ALA A 337 -11.89 10.11 -0.39
N LEU A 338 -11.86 10.00 0.93
CA LEU A 338 -11.97 11.14 1.85
C LEU A 338 -10.86 12.17 1.60
N ARG A 339 -9.59 11.73 1.55
CA ARG A 339 -8.44 12.59 1.22
C ARG A 339 -8.58 13.24 -0.14
N GLY A 340 -9.14 12.52 -1.11
CA GLY A 340 -9.39 13.01 -2.46
C GLY A 340 -10.58 13.97 -2.61
N GLY A 341 -11.28 14.30 -1.52
CA GLY A 341 -12.46 15.18 -1.57
C GLY A 341 -13.70 14.53 -2.18
N ILE A 342 -13.74 13.20 -2.26
CA ILE A 342 -14.91 12.44 -2.68
C ILE A 342 -15.98 12.50 -1.59
N THR A 343 -17.20 12.86 -1.98
CA THR A 343 -18.34 12.97 -1.05
C THR A 343 -19.22 11.72 -1.03
N THR A 344 -19.18 10.92 -2.09
CA THR A 344 -20.02 9.72 -2.23
C THR A 344 -19.18 8.55 -2.73
N VAL A 345 -19.21 7.43 -2.03
CA VAL A 345 -18.52 6.20 -2.47
C VAL A 345 -19.54 5.08 -2.65
N LEU A 346 -19.54 4.46 -3.84
CA LEU A 346 -20.32 3.27 -4.12
C LEU A 346 -19.47 2.03 -3.84
N ILE A 347 -19.97 1.17 -2.97
CA ILE A 347 -19.30 -0.06 -2.54
C ILE A 347 -20.22 -1.27 -2.75
N PRO A 348 -19.70 -2.51 -2.80
CA PRO A 348 -20.53 -3.70 -2.78
C PRO A 348 -21.47 -3.71 -1.55
N ALA A 349 -22.64 -4.33 -1.71
CA ALA A 349 -23.64 -4.39 -0.65
C ALA A 349 -23.34 -5.44 0.44
N GLU A 350 -22.43 -6.39 0.14
CA GLU A 350 -22.03 -7.50 1.03
C GLU A 350 -20.58 -7.35 1.48
#